data_5748dc1d4d587ac72c901539eb1d4a40
#
_entry.id   5748dc1d4d587ac72c901539eb1d4a40
#
_cell.length_a   1.000
_cell.length_b   1.000
_cell.length_c   1.000
_cell.angle_alpha   90.00
_cell.angle_beta   90.00
_cell.angle_gamma   90.00
#
_symmetry.space_group_name_H-M   'P 1'
#
loop_
_entity.id
_entity.type
_entity.pdbx_description
1 polymer ?
#
loop_
_entity_poly.entity_id
_entity_poly.type
_entity_poly.pdbx_seq_one_letter_code
_entity_poly.pdbx_strand_id
1 'polypeptide(L)'
;MIWELRHEHKIGLLIEIADIPRSTYYYYSKQFDHPKPDRYAEIKTEIRRIYEESKGRYGYRRITKELKKKFVINHKTVQKLMRKIGIFCRVRMHKYHSYKGNVGRIAPNLLERNFKADQPNQKWVTDVTEFALFGIKLYLSPIIDLYNSEVISYNLSRHPNLNQVTDMLEKAFTKIPDNTNLILHSDQGWQYQHKHYQKMLKEKGIRQSMSRKGNCLDNACAENFFSLLKTELLYLQEFTSVEHFISELREYIEWYNNKRIKLKLNGLSPVEFRHGAA
;
A
#
# COMPACT_ATOMS: atom_id res chain seq x y z
N MET A 1 2.47 42.53 -3.28
CA MET A 1 1.84 43.74 -2.71
C MET A 1 2.72 44.97 -2.84
N ILE A 2 3.81 45.24 -2.06
CA ILE A 2 4.66 46.45 -2.22
C ILE A 2 5.21 46.58 -3.64
N TRP A 3 5.68 45.50 -4.24
CA TRP A 3 6.18 45.47 -5.60
C TRP A 3 5.14 45.85 -6.64
N GLU A 4 3.91 45.47 -6.48
CA GLU A 4 2.77 45.79 -7.35
C GLU A 4 2.36 47.28 -7.19
N LEU A 5 2.30 47.77 -5.94
CA LEU A 5 1.90 49.13 -5.65
C LEU A 5 2.97 50.19 -5.92
N ARG A 6 4.20 49.79 -6.30
CA ARG A 6 5.34 50.73 -6.54
C ARG A 6 5.09 51.73 -7.67
N HIS A 7 4.17 51.44 -8.56
CA HIS A 7 3.82 52.31 -9.69
C HIS A 7 2.79 53.37 -9.29
N GLU A 8 2.02 53.12 -8.25
CA GLU A 8 0.95 54.01 -7.77
C GLU A 8 1.38 54.86 -6.59
N HIS A 9 2.31 54.39 -5.77
CA HIS A 9 2.74 55.04 -4.52
C HIS A 9 4.27 55.10 -4.40
N LYS A 10 4.75 56.13 -3.67
CA LYS A 10 6.19 56.28 -3.40
C LYS A 10 6.71 55.11 -2.56
N ILE A 11 7.77 54.46 -3.05
CA ILE A 11 8.40 53.29 -2.42
C ILE A 11 8.75 53.53 -0.94
N GLY A 12 9.24 54.76 -0.59
CA GLY A 12 9.55 55.14 0.78
C GLY A 12 8.37 54.98 1.72
N LEU A 13 7.19 55.44 1.30
CA LEU A 13 5.95 55.35 2.08
C LEU A 13 5.48 53.90 2.22
N LEU A 14 5.55 53.13 1.15
CA LEU A 14 5.16 51.69 1.18
C LEU A 14 6.06 50.86 2.11
N ILE A 15 7.36 51.16 2.13
CA ILE A 15 8.33 50.49 3.02
C ILE A 15 8.08 50.87 4.49
N GLU A 16 7.80 52.15 4.75
CA GLU A 16 7.49 52.64 6.10
C GLU A 16 6.20 52.01 6.65
N ILE A 17 5.12 52.02 5.87
CA ILE A 17 3.85 51.39 6.25
C ILE A 17 3.99 49.89 6.49
N ALA A 18 4.83 49.20 5.69
CA ALA A 18 5.05 47.75 5.81
C ALA A 18 6.06 47.37 6.90
N ASP A 19 6.68 48.38 7.57
CA ASP A 19 7.69 48.18 8.61
C ASP A 19 8.83 47.23 8.19
N ILE A 20 9.37 47.46 7.01
CA ILE A 20 10.51 46.65 6.49
C ILE A 20 11.72 47.56 6.20
N PRO A 21 12.96 47.06 6.45
CA PRO A 21 14.17 47.78 6.08
C PRO A 21 14.27 47.99 4.56
N ARG A 22 14.73 49.16 4.12
CA ARG A 22 14.99 49.47 2.70
C ARG A 22 15.87 48.41 2.00
N SER A 23 16.93 47.97 2.68
CA SER A 23 17.79 46.91 2.19
C SER A 23 17.07 45.60 1.87
N THR A 24 16.13 45.22 2.73
CA THR A 24 15.27 44.04 2.56
C THR A 24 14.38 44.18 1.31
N TYR A 25 13.75 45.36 1.14
CA TYR A 25 12.97 45.60 -0.07
C TYR A 25 13.80 45.48 -1.33
N TYR A 26 14.94 46.16 -1.45
CA TYR A 26 15.78 46.13 -2.63
C TYR A 26 16.44 44.76 -2.86
N TYR A 27 16.71 44.02 -1.81
CA TYR A 27 17.18 42.61 -1.96
C TYR A 27 16.13 41.74 -2.65
N TYR A 28 14.86 41.83 -2.24
CA TYR A 28 13.77 41.06 -2.85
C TYR A 28 13.34 41.62 -4.21
N SER A 29 13.34 42.95 -4.41
CA SER A 29 12.94 43.54 -5.70
C SER A 29 13.83 43.07 -6.86
N LYS A 30 15.12 42.95 -6.65
CA LYS A 30 16.06 42.37 -7.64
C LYS A 30 15.70 40.93 -8.03
N GLN A 31 15.04 40.18 -7.16
CA GLN A 31 14.60 38.81 -7.47
C GLN A 31 13.32 38.78 -8.30
N PHE A 32 12.50 39.84 -8.26
CA PHE A 32 11.32 39.98 -9.12
C PHE A 32 11.73 40.40 -10.53
N ASP A 33 12.71 41.28 -10.68
CA ASP A 33 13.22 41.71 -11.99
C ASP A 33 14.02 40.61 -12.69
N HIS A 34 14.78 39.82 -11.94
CA HIS A 34 15.62 38.74 -12.45
C HIS A 34 15.38 37.46 -11.65
N PRO A 35 14.27 36.75 -11.89
CA PRO A 35 13.96 35.51 -11.18
C PRO A 35 15.07 34.47 -11.46
N LYS A 36 15.71 34.01 -10.38
CA LYS A 36 16.70 32.94 -10.51
C LYS A 36 16.02 31.68 -11.02
N PRO A 37 16.61 30.98 -12.01
CA PRO A 37 16.06 29.74 -12.49
C PRO A 37 15.89 28.75 -11.32
N ASP A 38 14.78 28.07 -11.30
CA ASP A 38 14.50 27.09 -10.25
C ASP A 38 15.37 25.85 -10.44
N ARG A 39 16.45 25.74 -9.68
CA ARG A 39 17.37 24.60 -9.72
C ARG A 39 16.70 23.24 -9.48
N TYR A 40 15.49 23.23 -8.98
CA TYR A 40 14.69 22.02 -8.72
C TYR A 40 13.55 21.83 -9.72
N ALA A 41 13.50 22.58 -10.81
CA ALA A 41 12.39 22.50 -11.78
C ALA A 41 12.21 21.08 -12.31
N GLU A 42 13.27 20.45 -12.77
CA GLU A 42 13.25 19.07 -13.27
C GLU A 42 12.81 18.08 -12.20
N ILE A 43 13.33 18.21 -10.97
CA ILE A 43 12.96 17.36 -9.84
C ILE A 43 11.49 17.53 -9.46
N LYS A 44 10.95 18.74 -9.52
CA LYS A 44 9.53 18.99 -9.27
C LYS A 44 8.62 18.35 -10.32
N THR A 45 9.03 18.39 -11.59
CA THR A 45 8.33 17.70 -12.68
C THR A 45 8.32 16.20 -12.45
N GLU A 46 9.47 15.61 -12.09
CA GLU A 46 9.57 14.18 -11.82
C GLU A 46 8.78 13.77 -10.56
N ILE A 47 8.74 14.61 -9.51
CA ILE A 47 7.87 14.39 -8.34
C ILE A 47 6.40 14.28 -8.76
N ARG A 48 5.91 15.17 -9.63
CA ARG A 48 4.53 15.14 -10.15
C ARG A 48 4.28 13.86 -10.93
N ARG A 49 5.16 13.50 -11.85
CA ARG A 49 5.06 12.28 -12.64
C ARG A 49 4.92 11.03 -11.75
N ILE A 50 5.84 10.84 -10.78
CA ILE A 50 5.81 9.70 -9.86
C ILE A 50 4.54 9.70 -9.01
N TYR A 51 4.09 10.88 -8.57
CA TYR A 51 2.87 11.02 -7.77
C TYR A 51 1.62 10.62 -8.56
N GLU A 52 1.51 11.05 -9.82
CA GLU A 52 0.38 10.73 -10.72
C GLU A 52 0.38 9.24 -11.07
N GLU A 53 1.51 8.67 -11.46
CA GLU A 53 1.66 7.24 -11.75
C GLU A 53 1.28 6.35 -10.55
N SER A 54 1.57 6.82 -9.34
CA SER A 54 1.15 6.14 -8.11
C SER A 54 -0.29 6.46 -7.68
N LYS A 55 -1.06 7.20 -8.48
CA LYS A 55 -2.44 7.67 -8.16
C LYS A 55 -2.51 8.37 -6.77
N GLY A 56 -1.46 9.12 -6.39
CA GLY A 56 -1.37 9.83 -5.11
C GLY A 56 -1.06 8.97 -3.88
N ARG A 57 -0.74 7.69 -4.07
CA ARG A 57 -0.50 6.71 -2.99
C ARG A 57 0.88 6.84 -2.35
N TYR A 58 1.85 7.48 -3.04
CA TYR A 58 3.22 7.61 -2.55
C TYR A 58 3.43 8.89 -1.73
N GLY A 59 3.94 8.70 -0.51
CA GLY A 59 4.47 9.79 0.30
C GLY A 59 5.94 10.09 -0.03
N TYR A 60 6.47 11.17 0.54
CA TYR A 60 7.82 11.68 0.25
C TYR A 60 8.93 10.63 0.33
N ARG A 61 8.84 9.63 1.21
CA ARG A 61 9.86 8.59 1.35
C ARG A 61 9.95 7.67 0.12
N ARG A 62 8.79 7.25 -0.42
CA ARG A 62 8.74 6.44 -1.64
C ARG A 62 9.14 7.26 -2.87
N ILE A 63 8.62 8.49 -2.98
CA ILE A 63 9.03 9.42 -4.05
C ILE A 63 10.54 9.67 -4.01
N THR A 64 11.14 9.84 -2.82
CA THR A 64 12.61 9.96 -2.70
C THR A 64 13.33 8.73 -3.21
N LYS A 65 12.80 7.52 -2.93
CA LYS A 65 13.43 6.28 -3.38
C LYS A 65 13.42 6.18 -4.91
N GLU A 66 12.32 6.55 -5.56
CA GLU A 66 12.22 6.61 -7.02
C GLU A 66 13.15 7.68 -7.61
N LEU A 67 13.14 8.89 -7.05
CA LEU A 67 14.01 9.98 -7.51
C LEU A 67 15.49 9.64 -7.41
N LYS A 68 15.91 8.87 -6.41
CA LYS A 68 17.31 8.45 -6.24
C LYS A 68 17.83 7.56 -7.37
N LYS A 69 16.96 6.99 -8.21
CA LYS A 69 17.36 6.29 -9.44
C LYS A 69 18.00 7.23 -10.49
N LYS A 70 17.64 8.53 -10.43
CA LYS A 70 18.09 9.56 -11.40
C LYS A 70 18.83 10.73 -10.77
N PHE A 71 18.55 11.06 -9.49
CA PHE A 71 19.04 12.26 -8.83
C PHE A 71 19.68 11.96 -7.47
N VAL A 72 20.72 12.70 -7.13
CA VAL A 72 21.26 12.70 -5.76
C VAL A 72 20.47 13.69 -4.91
N ILE A 73 19.51 13.21 -4.12
CA ILE A 73 18.61 14.08 -3.34
C ILE A 73 18.28 13.48 -1.96
N ASN A 74 18.14 14.37 -0.97
CA ASN A 74 17.75 13.99 0.39
C ASN A 74 16.22 14.01 0.54
N HIS A 75 15.70 13.09 1.34
CA HIS A 75 14.25 12.97 1.62
C HIS A 75 13.62 14.24 2.26
N LYS A 76 14.38 14.99 3.08
CA LYS A 76 13.93 16.27 3.64
C LYS A 76 13.73 17.32 2.54
N THR A 77 14.59 17.33 1.53
CA THR A 77 14.46 18.23 0.36
C THR A 77 13.23 17.85 -0.45
N VAL A 78 13.02 16.56 -0.75
CA VAL A 78 11.81 16.08 -1.44
C VAL A 78 10.54 16.47 -0.69
N GLN A 79 10.51 16.30 0.63
CA GLN A 79 9.37 16.69 1.46
C GLN A 79 9.06 18.19 1.35
N LYS A 80 10.10 19.05 1.37
CA LYS A 80 9.94 20.51 1.20
C LYS A 80 9.42 20.86 -0.20
N LEU A 81 9.97 20.20 -1.23
CA LEU A 81 9.53 20.43 -2.61
C LEU A 81 8.09 20.00 -2.82
N MET A 82 7.68 18.83 -2.32
CA MET A 82 6.29 18.36 -2.37
C MET A 82 5.33 19.37 -1.74
N ARG A 83 5.67 19.89 -0.53
CA ARG A 83 4.88 20.94 0.13
C ARG A 83 4.79 22.21 -0.72
N LYS A 84 5.93 22.65 -1.31
CA LYS A 84 5.99 23.86 -2.15
C LYS A 84 5.11 23.77 -3.41
N ILE A 85 4.93 22.58 -3.97
CA ILE A 85 4.08 22.34 -5.15
C ILE A 85 2.68 21.81 -4.80
N GLY A 86 2.32 21.79 -3.49
CA GLY A 86 0.98 21.41 -3.02
C GLY A 86 0.67 19.91 -3.11
N ILE A 87 1.70 19.04 -3.19
CA ILE A 87 1.51 17.60 -3.32
C ILE A 87 1.68 16.91 -1.96
N PHE A 88 0.64 16.14 -1.59
CA PHE A 88 0.59 15.35 -0.36
C PHE A 88 0.09 13.94 -0.62
N CYS A 89 0.60 12.96 0.14
CA CYS A 89 0.07 11.60 0.09
C CYS A 89 -1.41 11.59 0.49
N ARG A 90 -2.26 10.98 -0.36
CA ARG A 90 -3.72 10.93 -0.14
C ARG A 90 -4.14 9.83 0.85
N VAL A 91 -3.26 8.87 1.13
CA VAL A 91 -3.53 7.74 2.02
C VAL A 91 -3.58 8.21 3.47
N ARG A 92 -4.74 8.02 4.12
CA ARG A 92 -4.93 8.32 5.56
C ARG A 92 -4.72 7.04 6.39
N MET A 93 -4.07 7.17 7.55
CA MET A 93 -3.93 6.06 8.51
C MET A 93 -5.21 5.95 9.35
N HIS A 94 -5.88 4.78 9.33
CA HIS A 94 -7.02 4.45 10.21
C HIS A 94 -6.61 3.40 11.25
N LYS A 95 -7.17 3.48 12.47
CA LYS A 95 -6.99 2.46 13.52
C LYS A 95 -8.04 1.35 13.34
N TYR A 96 -7.61 0.10 13.53
CA TYR A 96 -8.39 -1.13 13.35
C TYR A 96 -9.09 -1.61 14.64
N HIS A 97 -10.22 -2.34 14.51
CA HIS A 97 -10.94 -3.06 15.58
C HIS A 97 -11.37 -4.46 15.11
N SER A 98 -11.24 -5.49 15.97
CA SER A 98 -11.45 -6.91 15.64
C SER A 98 -12.76 -7.50 16.17
N TYR A 99 -13.23 -8.63 15.55
CA TYR A 99 -14.46 -9.37 15.87
C TYR A 99 -14.18 -10.82 16.36
N LYS A 100 -15.11 -11.45 17.14
CA LYS A 100 -14.97 -12.79 17.75
C LYS A 100 -16.03 -13.78 17.25
N GLY A 101 -15.64 -14.98 16.83
CA GLY A 101 -16.54 -16.10 16.42
C GLY A 101 -15.95 -17.49 16.74
N ASN A 102 -16.80 -18.54 16.71
CA ASN A 102 -16.46 -19.92 17.08
C ASN A 102 -17.13 -20.95 16.15
N VAL A 103 -16.44 -22.07 15.84
CA VAL A 103 -16.83 -23.49 15.70
C VAL A 103 -16.00 -24.23 14.62
N GLY A 104 -15.43 -25.40 14.94
CA GLY A 104 -14.79 -26.34 14.02
C GLY A 104 -13.46 -26.94 14.55
N ARG A 105 -12.70 -27.65 13.73
CA ARG A 105 -11.41 -28.25 14.10
C ARG A 105 -10.29 -27.22 13.94
N ILE A 106 -9.68 -26.82 15.04
CA ILE A 106 -8.61 -25.80 15.09
C ILE A 106 -7.25 -26.48 14.90
N ALA A 107 -6.45 -25.97 13.98
CA ALA A 107 -5.05 -26.36 13.80
C ALA A 107 -4.15 -25.62 14.82
N PRO A 108 -2.97 -26.18 15.20
CA PRO A 108 -2.02 -25.51 16.09
C PRO A 108 -1.46 -24.23 15.43
N ASN A 109 -1.07 -23.26 16.27
CA ASN A 109 -0.36 -22.08 15.78
C ASN A 109 1.12 -22.44 15.57
N LEU A 110 1.50 -22.68 14.32
CA LEU A 110 2.88 -23.01 13.94
C LEU A 110 3.74 -21.77 13.68
N LEU A 111 3.16 -20.61 13.46
CA LEU A 111 3.92 -19.38 13.22
C LEU A 111 4.44 -18.74 14.50
N GLU A 112 3.69 -18.83 15.60
CA GLU A 112 4.05 -18.24 16.90
C GLU A 112 4.52 -16.77 16.77
N ARG A 113 3.87 -15.99 15.88
CA ARG A 113 4.23 -14.61 15.50
C ARG A 113 5.57 -14.47 14.76
N ASN A 114 6.23 -15.55 14.40
CA ASN A 114 7.39 -15.49 13.53
C ASN A 114 6.94 -15.37 12.06
N PHE A 115 6.63 -14.13 11.65
CA PHE A 115 6.21 -13.79 10.29
C PHE A 115 7.39 -13.62 9.33
N LYS A 116 8.62 -13.84 9.77
CA LYS A 116 9.77 -13.80 8.88
C LYS A 116 9.85 -15.10 8.09
N ALA A 117 9.99 -14.98 6.77
CA ALA A 117 10.32 -16.06 5.87
C ALA A 117 11.62 -15.71 5.15
N ASP A 118 12.52 -16.70 5.02
CA ASP A 118 13.83 -16.50 4.41
C ASP A 118 13.84 -16.89 2.93
N GLN A 119 12.81 -17.59 2.48
CA GLN A 119 12.64 -18.05 1.11
C GLN A 119 11.20 -17.89 0.63
N PRO A 120 10.95 -17.73 -0.69
CA PRO A 120 9.62 -17.76 -1.25
C PRO A 120 8.90 -19.07 -0.94
N ASN A 121 7.59 -19.00 -0.78
CA ASN A 121 6.73 -20.16 -0.53
C ASN A 121 7.07 -20.97 0.76
N GLN A 122 7.70 -20.35 1.73
CA GLN A 122 7.95 -20.95 3.03
C GLN A 122 6.77 -20.79 3.99
N LYS A 123 6.20 -19.58 3.99
CA LYS A 123 5.06 -19.21 4.85
C LYS A 123 4.09 -18.33 4.09
N TRP A 124 2.86 -18.77 4.01
CA TRP A 124 1.75 -17.99 3.46
C TRP A 124 0.75 -17.63 4.55
N VAL A 125 0.06 -16.52 4.37
CA VAL A 125 -1.08 -16.12 5.21
C VAL A 125 -2.31 -15.88 4.34
N THR A 126 -3.48 -16.16 4.91
CA THR A 126 -4.78 -15.93 4.26
C THR A 126 -5.79 -15.43 5.29
N ASP A 127 -6.74 -14.67 4.81
CA ASP A 127 -7.89 -14.17 5.57
C ASP A 127 -8.99 -13.74 4.59
N VAL A 128 -10.18 -13.42 5.09
CA VAL A 128 -11.28 -12.92 4.27
C VAL A 128 -11.66 -11.51 4.72
N THR A 129 -11.78 -10.59 3.77
CA THR A 129 -12.32 -9.25 4.04
C THR A 129 -13.59 -9.00 3.25
N GLU A 130 -14.52 -8.24 3.85
CA GLU A 130 -15.77 -7.80 3.23
C GLU A 130 -15.65 -6.36 2.73
N PHE A 131 -16.24 -6.09 1.57
CA PHE A 131 -16.53 -4.75 1.03
C PHE A 131 -18.04 -4.61 0.88
N ALA A 132 -18.60 -3.51 1.37
CA ALA A 132 -20.02 -3.17 1.19
C ALA A 132 -20.12 -1.94 0.27
N LEU A 133 -20.63 -2.12 -0.95
CA LEU A 133 -20.75 -1.10 -1.99
C LEU A 133 -22.09 -1.25 -2.71
N PHE A 134 -22.81 -0.17 -2.90
CA PHE A 134 -24.10 -0.14 -3.61
C PHE A 134 -25.13 -1.16 -3.05
N GLY A 135 -25.12 -1.39 -1.72
CA GLY A 135 -25.99 -2.40 -1.09
C GLY A 135 -25.57 -3.86 -1.31
N ILE A 136 -24.48 -4.10 -2.05
CA ILE A 136 -23.95 -5.43 -2.34
C ILE A 136 -22.71 -5.69 -1.50
N LYS A 137 -22.58 -6.90 -0.97
CA LYS A 137 -21.39 -7.38 -0.27
C LYS A 137 -20.49 -8.16 -1.22
N LEU A 138 -19.21 -7.88 -1.16
CA LEU A 138 -18.14 -8.62 -1.85
C LEU A 138 -17.12 -9.10 -0.83
N TYR A 139 -16.66 -10.31 -1.00
CA TYR A 139 -15.69 -10.97 -0.12
C TYR A 139 -14.42 -11.28 -0.89
N LEU A 140 -13.30 -10.73 -0.45
CA LEU A 140 -11.98 -11.01 -1.00
C LEU A 140 -11.22 -11.94 -0.08
N SER A 141 -10.69 -13.01 -0.64
CA SER A 141 -9.86 -13.99 0.06
C SER A 141 -8.53 -14.13 -0.70
N PRO A 142 -7.44 -13.48 -0.24
CA PRO A 142 -6.10 -13.59 -0.81
C PRO A 142 -5.25 -14.63 -0.08
N ILE A 143 -4.26 -15.18 -0.77
CA ILE A 143 -3.07 -15.81 -0.19
C ILE A 143 -1.88 -14.87 -0.39
N ILE A 144 -1.15 -14.59 0.69
CA ILE A 144 -0.03 -13.66 0.69
C ILE A 144 1.23 -14.38 1.17
N ASP A 145 2.31 -14.32 0.39
CA ASP A 145 3.61 -14.84 0.78
C ASP A 145 4.29 -13.90 1.79
N LEU A 146 4.70 -14.43 2.93
CA LEU A 146 5.37 -13.64 3.97
C LEU A 146 6.79 -13.24 3.60
N TYR A 147 7.41 -13.92 2.63
CA TYR A 147 8.76 -13.60 2.17
C TYR A 147 8.85 -12.19 1.57
N ASN A 148 7.95 -11.88 0.63
CA ASN A 148 7.97 -10.63 -0.12
C ASN A 148 6.64 -9.86 -0.04
N SER A 149 5.64 -10.39 0.65
CA SER A 149 4.27 -9.85 0.73
C SER A 149 3.55 -9.83 -0.63
N GLU A 150 3.87 -10.73 -1.54
CA GLU A 150 3.18 -10.91 -2.81
C GLU A 150 1.82 -11.57 -2.60
N VAL A 151 0.80 -11.09 -3.29
CA VAL A 151 -0.49 -11.78 -3.40
C VAL A 151 -0.34 -12.92 -4.40
N ILE A 152 -0.17 -14.15 -3.91
CA ILE A 152 0.05 -15.35 -4.72
C ILE A 152 -1.20 -15.70 -5.53
N SER A 153 -2.35 -15.72 -4.86
CA SER A 153 -3.66 -15.94 -5.48
C SER A 153 -4.72 -15.20 -4.70
N TYR A 154 -5.88 -15.03 -5.31
CA TYR A 154 -7.07 -14.52 -4.61
C TYR A 154 -8.34 -15.01 -5.29
N ASN A 155 -9.45 -14.96 -4.52
CA ASN A 155 -10.79 -15.12 -5.05
C ASN A 155 -11.67 -13.96 -4.55
N LEU A 156 -12.59 -13.52 -5.43
CA LEU A 156 -13.60 -12.51 -5.13
C LEU A 156 -14.97 -13.13 -5.32
N SER A 157 -15.81 -13.11 -4.29
CA SER A 157 -17.14 -13.71 -4.29
C SER A 157 -18.19 -12.74 -3.76
N ARG A 158 -19.44 -12.90 -4.20
CA ARG A 158 -20.61 -12.21 -3.62
C ARG A 158 -21.15 -12.93 -2.37
N HIS A 159 -20.72 -14.14 -2.13
CA HIS A 159 -21.17 -14.96 -0.99
C HIS A 159 -19.96 -15.55 -0.24
N PRO A 160 -19.96 -15.48 1.11
CA PRO A 160 -18.89 -16.07 1.92
C PRO A 160 -19.14 -17.59 2.07
N ASN A 161 -18.89 -18.34 1.01
CA ASN A 161 -19.03 -19.79 0.96
C ASN A 161 -17.68 -20.50 0.94
N LEU A 162 -17.67 -21.82 1.06
CA LEU A 162 -16.46 -22.61 1.05
C LEU A 162 -15.71 -22.51 -0.28
N ASN A 163 -16.44 -22.44 -1.40
CA ASN A 163 -15.84 -22.36 -2.74
C ASN A 163 -14.93 -21.13 -2.89
N GLN A 164 -15.22 -20.04 -2.19
CA GLN A 164 -14.38 -18.85 -2.21
C GLN A 164 -12.93 -19.17 -1.80
N VAL A 165 -12.74 -19.95 -0.76
CA VAL A 165 -11.39 -20.29 -0.26
C VAL A 165 -10.79 -21.51 -0.96
N THR A 166 -11.61 -22.45 -1.44
CA THR A 166 -11.11 -23.61 -2.21
C THR A 166 -10.62 -23.20 -3.59
N ASP A 167 -11.37 -22.38 -4.34
CA ASP A 167 -10.93 -21.85 -5.65
C ASP A 167 -9.66 -21.01 -5.53
N MET A 168 -9.52 -20.26 -4.44
CA MET A 168 -8.29 -19.51 -4.14
C MET A 168 -7.12 -20.48 -3.94
N LEU A 169 -7.31 -21.59 -3.20
CA LEU A 169 -6.27 -22.60 -2.99
C LEU A 169 -5.88 -23.27 -4.30
N GLU A 170 -6.84 -23.69 -5.12
CA GLU A 170 -6.56 -24.31 -6.44
C GLU A 170 -5.67 -23.43 -7.29
N LYS A 171 -5.98 -22.13 -7.39
CA LYS A 171 -5.15 -21.16 -8.10
C LYS A 171 -3.74 -21.05 -7.50
N ALA A 172 -3.60 -21.12 -6.18
CA ALA A 172 -2.29 -21.07 -5.52
C ALA A 172 -1.49 -22.34 -5.76
N PHE A 173 -2.13 -23.50 -5.76
CA PHE A 173 -1.49 -24.81 -5.94
C PHE A 173 -0.84 -24.97 -7.30
N THR A 174 -1.34 -24.29 -8.33
CA THR A 174 -0.69 -24.29 -9.66
C THR A 174 0.69 -23.61 -9.65
N LYS A 175 0.99 -22.81 -8.63
CA LYS A 175 2.22 -22.02 -8.55
C LYS A 175 3.32 -22.67 -7.71
N ILE A 176 3.04 -23.82 -7.11
CA ILE A 176 4.00 -24.55 -6.26
C ILE A 176 3.95 -26.04 -6.56
N PRO A 177 5.09 -26.76 -6.43
CA PRO A 177 5.10 -28.22 -6.46
C PRO A 177 4.35 -28.82 -5.25
N ASP A 178 4.18 -30.12 -5.25
CA ASP A 178 3.63 -30.85 -4.12
C ASP A 178 4.68 -31.05 -3.02
N ASN A 179 4.22 -31.25 -1.78
CA ASN A 179 5.05 -31.60 -0.63
C ASN A 179 6.16 -30.56 -0.29
N THR A 180 5.84 -29.27 -0.40
CA THR A 180 6.79 -28.17 -0.17
C THR A 180 7.08 -27.85 1.31
N ASN A 181 6.45 -28.51 2.27
CA ASN A 181 6.51 -28.13 3.71
C ASN A 181 6.02 -26.69 4.02
N LEU A 182 5.38 -26.05 3.05
CA LEU A 182 4.80 -24.71 3.22
C LEU A 182 3.85 -24.67 4.43
N ILE A 183 3.90 -23.58 5.19
CA ILE A 183 2.93 -23.29 6.23
C ILE A 183 1.92 -22.29 5.68
N LEU A 184 0.63 -22.66 5.67
CA LEU A 184 -0.46 -21.72 5.40
C LEU A 184 -1.17 -21.37 6.71
N HIS A 185 -1.08 -20.10 7.10
CA HIS A 185 -1.65 -19.58 8.33
C HIS A 185 -2.91 -18.76 8.07
N SER A 186 -3.92 -18.95 8.91
CA SER A 186 -5.18 -18.21 8.86
C SER A 186 -5.66 -17.86 10.28
N ASP A 187 -6.74 -17.08 10.36
CA ASP A 187 -7.54 -17.00 11.58
C ASP A 187 -8.31 -18.31 11.81
N GLN A 188 -9.19 -18.32 12.85
CA GLN A 188 -10.07 -19.44 13.14
C GLN A 188 -11.45 -19.32 12.42
N GLY A 189 -11.50 -18.73 11.23
CA GLY A 189 -12.71 -18.66 10.42
C GLY A 189 -13.25 -20.07 10.11
N TRP A 190 -14.59 -20.23 10.08
CA TRP A 190 -15.27 -21.52 9.86
C TRP A 190 -14.79 -22.21 8.56
N GLN A 191 -14.51 -21.44 7.49
CA GLN A 191 -14.07 -21.91 6.21
C GLN A 191 -12.73 -22.66 6.29
N TYR A 192 -11.82 -22.20 7.14
CA TYR A 192 -10.50 -22.81 7.35
C TYR A 192 -10.54 -24.04 8.24
N GLN A 193 -11.61 -24.17 9.05
CA GLN A 193 -11.88 -25.32 9.93
C GLN A 193 -12.62 -26.45 9.20
N HIS A 194 -13.07 -26.22 7.97
CA HIS A 194 -13.86 -27.17 7.21
C HIS A 194 -13.00 -28.36 6.74
N LYS A 195 -13.52 -29.59 6.87
CA LYS A 195 -12.79 -30.82 6.53
C LYS A 195 -12.25 -30.86 5.11
N HIS A 196 -13.01 -30.35 4.14
CA HIS A 196 -12.61 -30.31 2.75
C HIS A 196 -11.39 -29.40 2.54
N TYR A 197 -11.40 -28.20 3.11
CA TYR A 197 -10.24 -27.28 3.08
C TYR A 197 -8.99 -27.92 3.68
N GLN A 198 -9.12 -28.56 4.85
CA GLN A 198 -8.01 -29.24 5.54
C GLN A 198 -7.49 -30.42 4.70
N LYS A 199 -8.39 -31.17 4.03
CA LYS A 199 -8.03 -32.27 3.14
C LYS A 199 -7.20 -31.78 1.94
N MET A 200 -7.63 -30.70 1.27
CA MET A 200 -6.89 -30.11 0.16
C MET A 200 -5.45 -29.71 0.56
N LEU A 201 -5.28 -29.05 1.72
CA LEU A 201 -3.93 -28.70 2.21
C LEU A 201 -3.07 -29.92 2.47
N LYS A 202 -3.65 -30.97 3.10
CA LYS A 202 -2.94 -32.23 3.39
C LYS A 202 -2.50 -32.95 2.12
N GLU A 203 -3.37 -33.02 1.12
CA GLU A 203 -3.09 -33.65 -0.17
C GLU A 203 -1.98 -32.92 -0.94
N LYS A 204 -1.91 -31.59 -0.81
CA LYS A 204 -0.84 -30.75 -1.39
C LYS A 204 0.47 -30.80 -0.58
N GLY A 205 0.45 -31.36 0.63
CA GLY A 205 1.61 -31.39 1.54
C GLY A 205 1.86 -30.05 2.25
N ILE A 206 0.79 -29.22 2.42
CA ILE A 206 0.85 -27.94 3.10
C ILE A 206 0.46 -28.11 4.57
N ARG A 207 1.26 -27.53 5.46
CA ARG A 207 1.00 -27.53 6.89
C ARG A 207 0.06 -26.39 7.26
N GLN A 208 -1.13 -26.74 7.78
CA GLN A 208 -2.06 -25.73 8.27
C GLN A 208 -1.64 -25.18 9.63
N SER A 209 -1.75 -23.86 9.77
CA SER A 209 -1.55 -23.13 11.02
C SER A 209 -2.72 -22.18 11.25
N MET A 210 -3.16 -22.02 12.50
CA MET A 210 -4.22 -21.08 12.86
C MET A 210 -3.79 -20.17 14.01
N SER A 211 -4.27 -18.92 13.98
CA SER A 211 -4.08 -17.96 15.08
C SER A 211 -4.74 -18.47 16.36
N ARG A 212 -4.27 -18.01 17.50
CA ARG A 212 -4.94 -18.27 18.79
C ARG A 212 -6.24 -17.50 18.86
N LYS A 213 -7.23 -18.07 19.54
CA LYS A 213 -8.56 -17.49 19.66
C LYS A 213 -8.51 -16.06 20.25
N GLY A 214 -9.11 -15.12 19.51
CA GLY A 214 -9.20 -13.71 19.92
C GLY A 214 -7.88 -12.94 19.89
N ASN A 215 -6.82 -13.47 19.26
CA ASN A 215 -5.54 -12.81 19.15
C ASN A 215 -5.30 -12.28 17.72
N CYS A 216 -5.69 -11.02 17.49
CA CYS A 216 -5.52 -10.34 16.20
C CYS A 216 -4.05 -10.21 15.76
N LEU A 217 -3.11 -10.17 16.72
CA LEU A 217 -1.68 -10.07 16.39
C LEU A 217 -1.13 -11.30 15.66
N ASP A 218 -1.79 -12.44 15.81
CA ASP A 218 -1.36 -13.68 15.16
C ASP A 218 -1.70 -13.68 13.64
N ASN A 219 -2.63 -12.82 13.15
CA ASN A 219 -2.94 -12.64 11.72
C ASN A 219 -2.63 -11.23 11.17
N ALA A 220 -1.78 -10.50 11.85
CA ALA A 220 -1.49 -9.09 11.56
C ALA A 220 -1.00 -8.81 10.13
N CYS A 221 -0.38 -9.79 9.45
CA CYS A 221 0.12 -9.61 8.08
C CYS A 221 -1.01 -9.53 7.04
N ALA A 222 -2.04 -10.37 7.15
CA ALA A 222 -3.21 -10.32 6.29
C ALA A 222 -4.03 -9.05 6.57
N GLU A 223 -4.24 -8.72 7.86
CA GLU A 223 -4.91 -7.48 8.28
C GLU A 223 -4.21 -6.23 7.75
N ASN A 224 -2.88 -6.20 7.75
CA ASN A 224 -2.10 -5.10 7.19
C ASN A 224 -2.33 -4.94 5.68
N PHE A 225 -2.37 -6.04 4.93
CA PHE A 225 -2.70 -5.99 3.51
C PHE A 225 -4.10 -5.41 3.27
N PHE A 226 -5.12 -5.84 4.02
CA PHE A 226 -6.47 -5.30 3.89
C PHE A 226 -6.55 -3.83 4.26
N SER A 227 -5.83 -3.41 5.29
CA SER A 227 -5.74 -1.99 5.65
C SER A 227 -5.13 -1.17 4.51
N LEU A 228 -4.05 -1.65 3.89
CA LEU A 228 -3.42 -1.00 2.74
C LEU A 228 -4.39 -0.92 1.55
N LEU A 229 -5.04 -2.03 1.21
CA LEU A 229 -5.99 -2.09 0.11
C LEU A 229 -7.16 -1.13 0.32
N LYS A 230 -7.74 -1.10 1.52
CA LYS A 230 -8.84 -0.17 1.84
C LYS A 230 -8.39 1.28 1.78
N THR A 231 -7.20 1.60 2.29
CA THR A 231 -6.71 2.98 2.32
C THR A 231 -6.13 3.46 0.99
N GLU A 232 -5.59 2.56 0.18
CA GLU A 232 -4.95 2.90 -1.10
C GLU A 232 -5.90 2.73 -2.31
N LEU A 233 -7.03 2.05 -2.16
CA LEU A 233 -8.05 1.87 -3.18
C LEU A 233 -9.43 2.37 -2.72
N LEU A 234 -10.05 1.71 -1.72
CA LEU A 234 -11.46 1.91 -1.38
C LEU A 234 -11.77 3.35 -0.93
N TYR A 235 -10.88 3.96 -0.13
CA TYR A 235 -11.11 5.30 0.44
C TYR A 235 -10.52 6.44 -0.38
N LEU A 236 -9.84 6.17 -1.49
CA LEU A 236 -9.19 7.21 -2.30
C LEU A 236 -10.03 7.68 -3.48
N GLN A 237 -11.01 6.90 -3.91
CA GLN A 237 -11.81 7.19 -5.10
C GLN A 237 -13.26 6.79 -4.90
N GLU A 238 -14.13 7.36 -5.70
CA GLU A 238 -15.54 6.97 -5.81
C GLU A 238 -15.70 5.93 -6.92
N PHE A 239 -16.60 4.99 -6.71
CA PHE A 239 -16.92 3.95 -7.68
C PHE A 239 -18.30 4.21 -8.26
N THR A 240 -18.49 3.92 -9.53
CA THR A 240 -19.77 4.12 -10.24
C THR A 240 -20.63 2.87 -10.20
N SER A 241 -20.03 1.70 -10.03
CA SER A 241 -20.73 0.40 -9.95
C SER A 241 -19.87 -0.63 -9.20
N VAL A 242 -20.46 -1.79 -8.89
CA VAL A 242 -19.74 -2.93 -8.33
C VAL A 242 -18.72 -3.48 -9.32
N GLU A 243 -19.05 -3.51 -10.59
CA GLU A 243 -18.18 -3.97 -11.68
C GLU A 243 -16.97 -3.05 -11.85
N HIS A 244 -17.17 -1.73 -11.73
CA HIS A 244 -16.08 -0.75 -11.70
C HIS A 244 -15.13 -1.01 -10.52
N PHE A 245 -15.67 -1.24 -9.31
CA PHE A 245 -14.86 -1.60 -8.14
C PHE A 245 -14.08 -2.90 -8.36
N ILE A 246 -14.70 -3.93 -8.95
CA ILE A 246 -14.04 -5.22 -9.24
C ILE A 246 -12.87 -5.02 -10.22
N SER A 247 -13.05 -4.21 -11.25
CA SER A 247 -11.98 -3.89 -12.21
C SER A 247 -10.80 -3.17 -11.52
N GLU A 248 -11.09 -2.12 -10.77
CA GLU A 248 -10.08 -1.35 -10.03
C GLU A 248 -9.37 -2.20 -8.96
N LEU A 249 -10.07 -3.14 -8.34
CA LEU A 249 -9.47 -4.07 -7.38
C LEU A 249 -8.47 -5.02 -8.06
N ARG A 250 -8.80 -5.54 -9.24
CA ARG A 250 -7.88 -6.38 -10.03
C ARG A 250 -6.65 -5.60 -10.46
N GLU A 251 -6.84 -4.39 -10.98
CA GLU A 251 -5.74 -3.49 -11.35
C GLU A 251 -4.87 -3.13 -10.13
N TYR A 252 -5.50 -2.91 -8.97
CA TYR A 252 -4.77 -2.62 -7.75
C TYR A 252 -3.88 -3.80 -7.31
N ILE A 253 -4.38 -5.04 -7.34
CA ILE A 253 -3.59 -6.22 -6.95
C ILE A 253 -2.43 -6.43 -7.93
N GLU A 254 -2.66 -6.25 -9.23
CA GLU A 254 -1.62 -6.31 -10.25
C GLU A 254 -0.55 -5.24 -10.03
N TRP A 255 -0.97 -3.99 -9.83
CA TRP A 255 -0.07 -2.89 -9.50
C TRP A 255 0.68 -3.12 -8.18
N TYR A 256 -0.02 -3.66 -7.14
CA TYR A 256 0.58 -3.97 -5.85
C TYR A 256 1.71 -4.99 -5.96
N ASN A 257 1.51 -6.04 -6.74
CA ASN A 257 2.49 -7.08 -6.94
C ASN A 257 3.68 -6.63 -7.78
N ASN A 258 3.43 -5.93 -8.90
CA ASN A 258 4.44 -5.70 -9.92
C ASN A 258 5.08 -4.30 -9.87
N LYS A 259 4.40 -3.29 -9.30
CA LYS A 259 4.84 -1.89 -9.36
C LYS A 259 4.92 -1.18 -8.01
N ARG A 260 4.14 -1.66 -7.00
CA ARG A 260 4.12 -1.00 -5.70
C ARG A 260 5.39 -1.25 -4.91
N ILE A 261 6.27 -0.25 -4.84
CA ILE A 261 7.52 -0.36 -4.08
C ILE A 261 7.27 -0.47 -2.57
N LYS A 262 8.06 -1.31 -1.93
CA LYS A 262 8.09 -1.51 -0.48
C LYS A 262 9.47 -1.15 0.08
N LEU A 263 9.52 -0.27 1.07
CA LEU A 263 10.78 0.12 1.70
C LEU A 263 11.49 -1.07 2.36
N LYS A 264 10.72 -2.02 2.91
CA LYS A 264 11.25 -3.27 3.48
C LYS A 264 11.91 -4.18 2.45
N LEU A 265 11.54 -4.05 1.18
CA LEU A 265 12.09 -4.80 0.05
C LEU A 265 13.12 -3.95 -0.72
N ASN A 266 13.87 -3.12 -0.05
CA ASN A 266 14.88 -2.23 -0.64
C ASN A 266 14.33 -1.28 -1.71
N GLY A 267 13.00 -1.02 -1.71
CA GLY A 267 12.31 -0.19 -2.69
C GLY A 267 11.98 -0.93 -3.98
N LEU A 268 11.94 -2.23 -3.94
CA LEU A 268 11.42 -3.11 -4.99
C LEU A 268 9.94 -3.41 -4.76
N SER A 269 9.23 -3.79 -5.82
CA SER A 269 7.92 -4.40 -5.72
C SER A 269 8.04 -5.85 -5.20
N PRO A 270 6.94 -6.48 -4.75
CA PRO A 270 6.96 -7.88 -4.35
C PRO A 270 7.56 -8.82 -5.41
N VAL A 271 7.12 -8.71 -6.66
CA VAL A 271 7.58 -9.58 -7.76
C VAL A 271 9.05 -9.28 -8.12
N GLU A 272 9.45 -8.01 -8.23
CA GLU A 272 10.86 -7.64 -8.47
C GLU A 272 11.79 -8.22 -7.38
N PHE A 273 11.36 -8.14 -6.11
CA PHE A 273 12.15 -8.71 -5.01
C PHE A 273 12.28 -10.22 -5.09
N ARG A 274 11.21 -10.95 -5.49
CA ARG A 274 11.25 -12.40 -5.68
C ARG A 274 12.25 -12.79 -6.77
N HIS A 275 12.27 -12.09 -7.90
CA HIS A 275 13.17 -12.38 -9.03
C HIS A 275 14.60 -11.91 -8.79
N GLY A 276 14.82 -10.87 -8.00
CA GLY A 276 16.17 -10.37 -7.68
C GLY A 276 16.86 -11.12 -6.54
N ALA A 277 16.15 -12.04 -5.87
CA ALA A 277 16.68 -12.91 -4.82
C ALA A 277 17.04 -14.31 -5.34
N ALA A 278 16.89 -14.54 -6.65
CA ALA A 278 17.24 -15.79 -7.32
C ALA A 278 18.69 -15.78 -7.83
#